data_805cbc3c26f804418d486a7a8915ecf2
#
_entry.id   805cbc3c26f804418d486a7a8915ecf2
#
_cell.length_a   1.000
_cell.length_b   1.000
_cell.length_c   1.000
_cell.angle_alpha   90.00
_cell.angle_beta   90.00
_cell.angle_gamma   90.00
#
_symmetry.space_group_name_H-M   'P 1'
#
loop_
_entity.id
_entity.type
_entity.pdbx_description
1 polymer ?
#
loop_
_entity_poly.entity_id
_entity_poly.type
_entity_poly.pdbx_seq_one_letter_code
_entity_poly.pdbx_strand_id
1 'polypeptide(L)'
;MAHFDAFEQFRMTGHVAIVTGGAQNIGEGIARTFSGAGASVMIADLNGDKAAATAKAISQDTGNEVRGIGCNVTVEADIERCVAETVKAFGSLSTLVNNVGWGRAYDDPLAITPEEMIESYKLNTIASMRMTAACRPHLLRAQNASITNSGSMVGVLPAFDFLAYSAAKAAMNHMMLGLAHYFAKQVRINTILSGTVLTPGYA
;
A
#
# COMPACT_ATOMS: atom_id res chain seq x y z
N MET A 1 14.94 14.93 -34.35
CA MET A 1 13.59 14.68 -33.78
C MET A 1 13.80 13.88 -32.50
N ALA A 2 13.28 14.32 -31.37
CA ALA A 2 13.34 13.54 -30.14
C ALA A 2 12.53 12.26 -30.35
N HIS A 3 13.13 11.12 -30.06
CA HIS A 3 12.46 9.82 -30.16
C HIS A 3 11.39 9.78 -29.06
N PHE A 4 10.11 9.68 -29.42
CA PHE A 4 9.02 9.53 -28.45
C PHE A 4 9.07 8.09 -27.91
N ASP A 5 9.44 7.92 -26.64
CA ASP A 5 9.32 6.68 -25.93
C ASP A 5 8.03 6.69 -25.08
N ALA A 6 7.04 5.92 -25.50
CA ALA A 6 5.77 5.83 -24.80
C ALA A 6 5.90 5.31 -23.36
N PHE A 7 7.00 4.62 -23.03
CA PHE A 7 7.25 4.06 -21.70
C PHE A 7 8.00 5.00 -20.77
N GLU A 8 8.60 6.09 -21.27
CA GLU A 8 9.30 7.07 -20.45
C GLU A 8 8.42 7.64 -19.31
N GLN A 9 7.14 7.88 -19.60
CA GLN A 9 6.17 8.39 -18.63
C GLN A 9 5.87 7.42 -17.48
N PHE A 10 6.20 6.14 -17.63
CA PHE A 10 6.02 5.10 -16.60
C PHE A 10 7.31 4.80 -15.84
N ARG A 11 8.42 5.45 -16.17
CA ARG A 11 9.66 5.28 -15.42
C ARG A 11 9.54 5.87 -14.02
N MET A 12 10.12 5.14 -13.08
CA MET A 12 10.16 5.52 -11.67
C MET A 12 11.60 5.73 -11.18
N THR A 13 12.53 6.02 -12.09
CA THR A 13 13.93 6.28 -11.73
C THR A 13 14.02 7.47 -10.77
N GLY A 14 14.70 7.27 -9.63
CA GLY A 14 14.83 8.26 -8.57
C GLY A 14 13.64 8.30 -7.58
N HIS A 15 12.57 7.52 -7.83
CA HIS A 15 11.51 7.34 -6.85
C HIS A 15 11.90 6.31 -5.77
N VAL A 16 11.45 6.57 -4.56
CA VAL A 16 11.53 5.63 -3.44
C VAL A 16 10.11 5.34 -2.98
N ALA A 17 9.76 4.06 -2.94
CA ALA A 17 8.43 3.60 -2.61
C ALA A 17 8.41 2.73 -1.34
N ILE A 18 7.39 2.90 -0.49
CA ILE A 18 6.98 1.91 0.51
C ILE A 18 5.77 1.17 -0.05
N VAL A 19 5.80 -0.17 -0.04
CA VAL A 19 4.66 -1.03 -0.37
C VAL A 19 4.29 -1.85 0.86
N THR A 20 3.14 -1.56 1.47
CA THR A 20 2.66 -2.31 2.63
C THR A 20 1.98 -3.62 2.20
N GLY A 21 2.19 -4.71 2.96
CA GLY A 21 1.75 -6.05 2.55
C GLY A 21 2.43 -6.51 1.26
N GLY A 22 3.70 -6.12 1.07
CA GLY A 22 4.42 -6.30 -0.18
C GLY A 22 5.15 -7.63 -0.34
N ALA A 23 5.09 -8.51 0.67
CA ALA A 23 5.82 -9.77 0.64
C ALA A 23 5.18 -10.88 -0.21
N GLN A 24 3.97 -10.66 -0.73
CA GLN A 24 3.23 -11.65 -1.51
C GLN A 24 2.10 -11.03 -2.33
N ASN A 25 1.54 -11.82 -3.24
CA ASN A 25 0.30 -11.53 -3.97
C ASN A 25 0.33 -10.16 -4.68
N ILE A 26 -0.74 -9.35 -4.51
CA ILE A 26 -0.88 -8.03 -5.14
C ILE A 26 0.29 -7.11 -4.75
N GLY A 27 0.66 -7.09 -3.46
CA GLY A 27 1.74 -6.23 -2.97
C GLY A 27 3.10 -6.58 -3.56
N GLU A 28 3.43 -7.86 -3.71
CA GLU A 28 4.64 -8.31 -4.40
C GLU A 28 4.63 -7.89 -5.86
N GLY A 29 3.49 -8.07 -6.56
CA GLY A 29 3.33 -7.64 -7.94
C GLY A 29 3.57 -6.13 -8.11
N ILE A 30 3.05 -5.31 -7.19
CA ILE A 30 3.30 -3.86 -7.19
C ILE A 30 4.78 -3.56 -6.95
N ALA A 31 5.40 -4.17 -5.93
CA ALA A 31 6.81 -3.95 -5.60
C ALA A 31 7.72 -4.34 -6.77
N ARG A 32 7.44 -5.46 -7.42
CA ARG A 32 8.17 -5.94 -8.61
C ARG A 32 8.03 -4.99 -9.78
N THR A 33 6.82 -4.51 -10.05
CA THR A 33 6.55 -3.56 -11.13
C THR A 33 7.25 -2.22 -10.90
N PHE A 34 7.20 -1.69 -9.67
CA PHE A 34 7.85 -0.42 -9.34
C PHE A 34 9.37 -0.53 -9.43
N SER A 35 9.94 -1.62 -8.92
CA SER A 35 11.37 -1.89 -9.04
C SER A 35 11.77 -2.06 -10.51
N GLY A 36 11.01 -2.81 -11.31
CA GLY A 36 11.25 -2.94 -12.76
C GLY A 36 11.15 -1.62 -13.53
N ALA A 37 10.36 -0.66 -13.02
CA ALA A 37 10.28 0.70 -13.57
C ALA A 37 11.41 1.62 -13.10
N GLY A 38 12.31 1.16 -12.22
CA GLY A 38 13.50 1.90 -11.77
C GLY A 38 13.39 2.52 -10.38
N ALA A 39 12.34 2.24 -9.61
CA ALA A 39 12.22 2.71 -8.23
C ALA A 39 13.07 1.87 -7.25
N SER A 40 13.57 2.50 -6.20
CA SER A 40 13.96 1.79 -4.98
C SER A 40 12.72 1.48 -4.15
N VAL A 41 12.60 0.27 -3.60
CA VAL A 41 11.37 -0.17 -2.94
C VAL A 41 11.65 -0.73 -1.54
N MET A 42 10.90 -0.26 -0.55
CA MET A 42 10.79 -0.90 0.76
C MET A 42 9.51 -1.72 0.82
N ILE A 43 9.65 -3.02 0.98
CA ILE A 43 8.55 -3.96 1.24
C ILE A 43 8.31 -4.00 2.74
N ALA A 44 7.19 -3.47 3.19
CA ALA A 44 6.74 -3.52 4.57
C ALA A 44 5.69 -4.61 4.75
N ASP A 45 5.97 -5.62 5.55
CA ASP A 45 5.05 -6.75 5.75
C ASP A 45 5.08 -7.22 7.22
N LEU A 46 3.98 -7.79 7.69
CA LEU A 46 3.93 -8.38 9.02
C LEU A 46 4.98 -9.50 9.18
N ASN A 47 5.20 -10.26 8.12
CA ASN A 47 6.24 -11.29 8.06
C ASN A 47 7.55 -10.70 7.50
N GLY A 48 8.41 -10.23 8.40
CA GLY A 48 9.68 -9.60 8.04
C GLY A 48 10.63 -10.51 7.25
N ASP A 49 10.69 -11.80 7.59
CA ASP A 49 11.56 -12.76 6.88
C ASP A 49 11.10 -12.96 5.44
N LYS A 50 9.79 -13.07 5.23
CA LYS A 50 9.21 -13.16 3.90
C LYS A 50 9.43 -11.85 3.12
N ALA A 51 9.27 -10.69 3.77
CA ALA A 51 9.55 -9.40 3.14
C ALA A 51 11.01 -9.31 2.65
N ALA A 52 11.96 -9.75 3.49
CA ALA A 52 13.38 -9.77 3.12
C ALA A 52 13.68 -10.75 1.96
N ALA A 53 13.10 -11.93 1.99
CA ALA A 53 13.26 -12.92 0.93
C ALA A 53 12.69 -12.42 -0.42
N THR A 54 11.48 -11.87 -0.41
CA THR A 54 10.82 -11.30 -1.59
C THR A 54 11.61 -10.11 -2.14
N ALA A 55 12.08 -9.22 -1.25
CA ALA A 55 12.90 -8.07 -1.64
C ALA A 55 14.19 -8.51 -2.35
N LYS A 56 14.88 -9.51 -1.80
CA LYS A 56 16.08 -10.09 -2.41
C LYS A 56 15.80 -10.65 -3.80
N ALA A 57 14.73 -11.42 -3.96
CA ALA A 57 14.35 -11.98 -5.25
C ALA A 57 14.06 -10.89 -6.28
N ILE A 58 13.29 -9.85 -5.90
CA ILE A 58 12.98 -8.73 -6.79
C ILE A 58 14.25 -7.95 -7.18
N SER A 59 15.15 -7.69 -6.22
CA SER A 59 16.42 -7.02 -6.52
C SER A 59 17.27 -7.80 -7.52
N GLN A 60 17.31 -9.14 -7.41
CA GLN A 60 18.03 -9.99 -8.35
C GLN A 60 17.43 -9.94 -9.76
N ASP A 61 16.09 -9.91 -9.85
CA ASP A 61 15.40 -9.93 -11.15
C ASP A 61 15.45 -8.57 -11.85
N THR A 62 15.42 -7.46 -11.11
CA THR A 62 15.31 -6.12 -11.70
C THR A 62 16.61 -5.34 -11.75
N GLY A 63 17.61 -5.74 -10.95
CA GLY A 63 18.86 -5.01 -10.77
C GLY A 63 18.74 -3.74 -9.92
N ASN A 64 17.56 -3.42 -9.40
CA ASN A 64 17.30 -2.23 -8.59
C ASN A 64 17.28 -2.57 -7.09
N GLU A 65 17.46 -1.56 -6.24
CA GLU A 65 17.52 -1.77 -4.80
C GLU A 65 16.13 -1.96 -4.21
N VAL A 66 15.88 -3.15 -3.64
CA VAL A 66 14.67 -3.49 -2.90
C VAL A 66 15.06 -4.04 -1.53
N ARG A 67 14.42 -3.56 -0.47
CA ARG A 67 14.61 -4.03 0.90
C ARG A 67 13.30 -4.46 1.52
N GLY A 68 13.37 -5.38 2.47
CA GLY A 68 12.22 -5.87 3.23
C GLY A 68 12.35 -5.55 4.70
N ILE A 69 11.23 -5.19 5.34
CA ILE A 69 11.15 -4.90 6.77
C ILE A 69 9.88 -5.50 7.38
N GLY A 70 10.01 -6.05 8.60
CA GLY A 70 8.85 -6.44 9.40
C GLY A 70 8.11 -5.19 9.90
N CYS A 71 6.81 -5.08 9.59
CA CYS A 71 6.00 -3.93 9.96
C CYS A 71 4.53 -4.36 10.15
N ASN A 72 4.05 -4.22 11.38
CA ASN A 72 2.62 -4.28 11.66
C ASN A 72 2.02 -2.87 11.46
N VAL A 73 1.25 -2.67 10.40
CA VAL A 73 0.65 -1.36 10.06
C VAL A 73 -0.41 -0.87 11.06
N THR A 74 -0.77 -1.69 12.06
CA THR A 74 -1.65 -1.30 13.16
C THR A 74 -0.90 -0.85 14.41
N VAL A 75 0.45 -0.90 14.39
CA VAL A 75 1.34 -0.52 15.49
C VAL A 75 2.16 0.70 15.09
N GLU A 76 1.97 1.81 15.82
CA GLU A 76 2.59 3.10 15.48
C GLU A 76 4.12 3.04 15.43
N ALA A 77 4.75 2.40 16.43
CA ALA A 77 6.21 2.26 16.48
C ALA A 77 6.79 1.49 15.27
N ASP A 78 6.04 0.52 14.74
CA ASP A 78 6.43 -0.22 13.55
C ASP A 78 6.34 0.64 12.29
N ILE A 79 5.30 1.46 12.20
CA ILE A 79 5.11 2.43 11.10
C ILE A 79 6.26 3.44 11.09
N GLU A 80 6.54 4.05 12.23
CA GLU A 80 7.63 5.04 12.38
C GLU A 80 8.98 4.43 12.02
N ARG A 81 9.27 3.23 12.53
CA ARG A 81 10.50 2.49 12.20
C ARG A 81 10.59 2.19 10.71
N CYS A 82 9.51 1.74 10.08
CA CYS A 82 9.48 1.46 8.64
C CYS A 82 9.82 2.70 7.82
N VAL A 83 9.22 3.84 8.12
CA VAL A 83 9.51 5.10 7.43
C VAL A 83 10.96 5.54 7.65
N ALA A 84 11.44 5.50 8.90
CA ALA A 84 12.79 5.90 9.25
C ALA A 84 13.86 5.03 8.54
N GLU A 85 13.70 3.70 8.56
CA GLU A 85 14.61 2.77 7.86
C GLU A 85 14.54 2.92 6.34
N THR A 86 13.37 3.26 5.77
CA THR A 86 13.25 3.57 4.34
C THR A 86 14.08 4.80 3.97
N VAL A 87 13.92 5.88 4.71
CA VAL A 87 14.64 7.12 4.44
C VAL A 87 16.14 6.97 4.69
N LYS A 88 16.54 6.23 5.72
CA LYS A 88 17.92 5.89 6.00
C LYS A 88 18.55 5.05 4.87
N ALA A 89 17.80 4.11 4.32
CA ALA A 89 18.29 3.20 3.29
C ALA A 89 18.43 3.88 1.92
N PHE A 90 17.47 4.71 1.53
CA PHE A 90 17.34 5.23 0.17
C PHE A 90 17.48 6.76 0.09
N GLY A 91 17.60 7.46 1.20
CA GLY A 91 17.78 8.92 1.25
C GLY A 91 16.51 9.75 1.08
N SER A 92 15.41 9.17 0.62
CA SER A 92 14.14 9.88 0.34
C SER A 92 12.93 8.96 0.49
N LEU A 93 11.73 9.53 0.33
CA LEU A 93 10.47 8.78 0.18
C LEU A 93 9.51 9.62 -0.65
N SER A 94 9.11 9.13 -1.82
CA SER A 94 8.24 9.84 -2.77
C SER A 94 6.93 9.11 -3.06
N THR A 95 6.82 7.82 -2.69
CA THR A 95 5.66 7.01 -3.06
C THR A 95 5.25 6.11 -1.90
N LEU A 96 3.95 6.09 -1.58
CA LEU A 96 3.37 5.17 -0.61
C LEU A 96 2.29 4.33 -1.28
N VAL A 97 2.35 3.02 -1.09
CA VAL A 97 1.27 2.11 -1.45
C VAL A 97 0.68 1.49 -0.19
N ASN A 98 -0.52 1.92 0.17
CA ASN A 98 -1.32 1.30 1.23
C ASN A 98 -2.05 0.09 0.62
N ASN A 99 -1.40 -1.08 0.68
CA ASN A 99 -1.94 -2.29 0.08
C ASN A 99 -2.43 -3.30 1.13
N VAL A 100 -2.02 -3.21 2.39
CA VAL A 100 -2.53 -4.10 3.44
C VAL A 100 -4.05 -4.00 3.52
N GLY A 101 -4.67 -5.17 3.59
CA GLY A 101 -6.10 -5.30 3.80
C GLY A 101 -6.49 -6.77 3.86
N TRP A 102 -7.49 -7.06 4.68
CA TRP A 102 -8.03 -8.40 4.83
C TRP A 102 -9.49 -8.31 5.25
N GLY A 103 -10.29 -9.27 4.79
CA GLY A 103 -11.69 -9.41 5.16
C GLY A 103 -12.05 -10.86 5.42
N ARG A 104 -12.98 -11.07 6.35
CA ARG A 104 -13.61 -12.35 6.66
C ARG A 104 -15.01 -12.36 6.07
N ALA A 105 -15.39 -13.50 5.50
CA ALA A 105 -16.76 -13.76 5.11
C ALA A 105 -17.58 -14.26 6.33
N TYR A 106 -18.85 -13.90 6.37
CA TYR A 106 -19.81 -14.29 7.40
C TYR A 106 -21.05 -14.86 6.75
N ASP A 107 -21.49 -16.02 7.21
CA ASP A 107 -22.76 -16.63 6.77
C ASP A 107 -23.97 -15.80 7.24
N ASP A 108 -23.89 -15.25 8.46
CA ASP A 108 -24.86 -14.31 8.99
C ASP A 108 -24.17 -12.95 9.25
N PRO A 109 -24.45 -11.94 8.42
CA PRO A 109 -23.84 -10.62 8.59
C PRO A 109 -24.27 -9.90 9.88
N LEU A 110 -25.38 -10.30 10.52
CA LEU A 110 -25.81 -9.73 11.78
C LEU A 110 -25.14 -10.37 13.00
N ALA A 111 -24.43 -11.46 12.83
CA ALA A 111 -23.62 -12.08 13.88
C ALA A 111 -22.24 -11.42 14.07
N ILE A 112 -21.90 -10.42 13.25
CA ILE A 112 -20.63 -9.69 13.37
C ILE A 112 -20.63 -8.89 14.67
N THR A 113 -19.61 -9.11 15.50
CA THR A 113 -19.49 -8.39 16.78
C THR A 113 -18.94 -6.97 16.57
N PRO A 114 -19.19 -6.03 17.52
CA PRO A 114 -18.58 -4.71 17.50
C PRO A 114 -17.05 -4.76 17.43
N GLU A 115 -16.43 -5.72 18.11
CA GLU A 115 -14.97 -5.92 18.14
C GLU A 115 -14.43 -6.29 16.76
N GLU A 116 -15.09 -7.21 16.04
CA GLU A 116 -14.72 -7.60 14.68
C GLU A 116 -14.88 -6.42 13.70
N MET A 117 -15.92 -5.61 13.85
CA MET A 117 -16.07 -4.36 13.09
C MET A 117 -14.92 -3.39 13.34
N ILE A 118 -14.53 -3.19 14.60
CA ILE A 118 -13.43 -2.30 15.00
C ILE A 118 -12.11 -2.81 14.46
N GLU A 119 -11.83 -4.11 14.54
CA GLU A 119 -10.60 -4.72 14.00
C GLU A 119 -10.51 -4.57 12.49
N SER A 120 -11.61 -4.82 11.78
CA SER A 120 -11.66 -4.60 10.33
C SER A 120 -11.37 -3.14 9.99
N TYR A 121 -11.94 -2.20 10.76
CA TYR A 121 -11.72 -0.78 10.56
C TYR A 121 -10.27 -0.37 10.86
N LYS A 122 -9.68 -0.87 11.94
CA LYS A 122 -8.27 -0.62 12.30
C LYS A 122 -7.33 -1.03 11.16
N LEU A 123 -7.50 -2.25 10.63
CA LEU A 123 -6.61 -2.79 9.61
C LEU A 123 -6.82 -2.12 8.24
N ASN A 124 -8.07 -2.01 7.78
CA ASN A 124 -8.38 -1.60 6.41
C ASN A 124 -8.50 -0.08 6.21
N THR A 125 -8.71 0.69 7.29
CA THR A 125 -8.93 2.15 7.21
C THR A 125 -7.88 2.92 8.00
N ILE A 126 -7.79 2.71 9.32
CA ILE A 126 -6.94 3.51 10.20
C ILE A 126 -5.46 3.29 9.87
N ALA A 127 -5.04 2.07 9.57
CA ALA A 127 -3.65 1.76 9.20
C ALA A 127 -3.19 2.60 7.99
N SER A 128 -4.02 2.73 6.94
CA SER A 128 -3.70 3.55 5.77
C SER A 128 -3.54 5.03 6.11
N MET A 129 -4.38 5.55 7.02
CA MET A 129 -4.26 6.92 7.51
C MET A 129 -2.96 7.13 8.30
N ARG A 130 -2.61 6.20 9.20
CA ARG A 130 -1.40 6.29 10.03
C ARG A 130 -0.13 6.20 9.18
N MET A 131 -0.07 5.27 8.23
CA MET A 131 1.02 5.20 7.25
C MET A 131 1.15 6.50 6.45
N THR A 132 0.02 7.06 5.98
CA THR A 132 0.01 8.35 5.27
C THR A 132 0.54 9.48 6.15
N ALA A 133 0.12 9.55 7.41
CA ALA A 133 0.58 10.57 8.37
C ALA A 133 2.09 10.48 8.63
N ALA A 134 2.62 9.28 8.85
CA ALA A 134 4.05 9.06 9.06
C ALA A 134 4.91 9.40 7.82
N CYS A 135 4.42 9.07 6.62
CA CYS A 135 5.13 9.37 5.36
C CYS A 135 5.05 10.86 4.98
N ARG A 136 4.06 11.61 5.48
CA ARG A 136 3.76 12.99 5.09
C ARG A 136 4.98 13.92 5.05
N PRO A 137 5.85 14.01 6.07
CA PRO A 137 6.99 14.95 6.05
C PRO A 137 7.94 14.73 4.88
N HIS A 138 8.08 13.49 4.44
CA HIS A 138 8.96 13.08 3.35
C HIS A 138 8.27 13.28 1.99
N LEU A 139 7.00 12.89 1.87
CA LEU A 139 6.21 13.09 0.65
C LEU A 139 6.11 14.57 0.26
N LEU A 140 5.94 15.48 1.24
CA LEU A 140 5.87 16.92 1.00
C LEU A 140 7.20 17.52 0.50
N ARG A 141 8.33 16.85 0.71
CA ARG A 141 9.66 17.30 0.23
C ARG A 141 10.01 16.66 -1.13
N ALA A 142 9.34 15.60 -1.50
CA ALA A 142 9.65 14.87 -2.72
C ALA A 142 8.98 15.51 -3.95
N GLN A 143 9.66 15.41 -5.09
CA GLN A 143 9.04 15.77 -6.37
C GLN A 143 8.12 14.61 -6.81
N ASN A 144 6.98 14.98 -7.42
CA ASN A 144 6.00 14.04 -7.97
C ASN A 144 5.49 12.99 -6.96
N ALA A 145 5.36 13.38 -5.69
CA ALA A 145 4.91 12.49 -4.64
C ALA A 145 3.52 11.91 -4.90
N SER A 146 3.32 10.65 -4.52
CA SER A 146 2.04 9.98 -4.69
C SER A 146 1.75 8.97 -3.58
N ILE A 147 0.45 8.80 -3.32
CA ILE A 147 -0.10 7.74 -2.48
C ILE A 147 -1.09 6.96 -3.33
N THR A 148 -0.95 5.65 -3.35
CA THR A 148 -1.92 4.75 -3.97
C THR A 148 -2.47 3.80 -2.92
N ASN A 149 -3.79 3.63 -2.91
CA ASN A 149 -4.45 2.76 -1.95
C ASN A 149 -5.09 1.59 -2.69
N SER A 150 -4.89 0.37 -2.20
CA SER A 150 -5.60 -0.82 -2.64
C SER A 150 -7.00 -0.82 -2.02
N GLY A 151 -7.93 -0.22 -2.73
CA GLY A 151 -9.36 -0.27 -2.45
C GLY A 151 -9.97 -1.61 -2.81
N SER A 152 -11.27 -1.66 -2.82
CA SER A 152 -12.02 -2.84 -3.25
C SER A 152 -13.36 -2.43 -3.84
N MET A 153 -13.82 -3.17 -4.83
CA MET A 153 -15.17 -3.01 -5.40
C MET A 153 -16.27 -3.20 -4.35
N VAL A 154 -16.05 -4.06 -3.33
CA VAL A 154 -17.01 -4.21 -2.22
C VAL A 154 -17.13 -2.97 -1.34
N GLY A 155 -16.23 -2.00 -1.44
CA GLY A 155 -16.36 -0.69 -0.79
C GLY A 155 -17.31 0.28 -1.51
N VAL A 156 -17.83 -0.10 -2.68
CA VAL A 156 -18.79 0.69 -3.49
C VAL A 156 -19.98 -0.13 -3.97
N LEU A 157 -19.84 -1.46 -4.00
CA LEU A 157 -20.91 -2.39 -4.33
C LEU A 157 -21.34 -3.17 -3.08
N PRO A 158 -22.61 -3.54 -2.94
CA PRO A 158 -23.08 -4.36 -1.81
C PRO A 158 -22.36 -5.71 -1.76
N ALA A 159 -21.92 -6.09 -0.56
CA ALA A 159 -21.31 -7.39 -0.26
C ALA A 159 -21.76 -7.83 1.13
N PHE A 160 -22.84 -8.58 1.23
CA PHE A 160 -23.43 -8.95 2.51
C PHE A 160 -22.55 -9.90 3.34
N ASP A 161 -21.85 -10.79 2.65
CA ASP A 161 -20.93 -11.77 3.24
C ASP A 161 -19.61 -11.15 3.77
N PHE A 162 -19.22 -9.99 3.26
CA PHE A 162 -18.03 -9.25 3.69
C PHE A 162 -18.38 -7.91 4.35
N LEU A 163 -19.47 -7.83 5.12
CA LEU A 163 -20.04 -6.56 5.59
C LEU A 163 -19.05 -5.68 6.37
N ALA A 164 -18.30 -6.23 7.34
CA ALA A 164 -17.31 -5.48 8.10
C ALA A 164 -16.17 -4.95 7.22
N TYR A 165 -15.67 -5.77 6.31
CA TYR A 165 -14.64 -5.40 5.36
C TYR A 165 -15.12 -4.36 4.35
N SER A 166 -16.31 -4.54 3.78
CA SER A 166 -16.88 -3.60 2.81
C SER A 166 -17.10 -2.21 3.42
N ALA A 167 -17.63 -2.16 4.65
CA ALA A 167 -17.81 -0.92 5.39
C ALA A 167 -16.45 -0.22 5.65
N ALA A 168 -15.42 -0.97 6.07
CA ALA A 168 -14.09 -0.43 6.27
C ALA A 168 -13.44 0.08 4.98
N LYS A 169 -13.60 -0.65 3.85
CA LYS A 169 -13.08 -0.20 2.54
C LYS A 169 -13.83 1.01 2.01
N ALA A 170 -15.14 1.11 2.20
CA ALA A 170 -15.92 2.30 1.87
C ALA A 170 -15.44 3.52 2.66
N ALA A 171 -15.21 3.36 3.97
CA ALA A 171 -14.67 4.41 4.81
C ALA A 171 -13.26 4.84 4.38
N MET A 172 -12.38 3.89 4.05
CA MET A 172 -11.03 4.19 3.51
C MET A 172 -11.13 4.96 2.20
N ASN A 173 -11.95 4.53 1.25
CA ASN A 173 -12.12 5.20 -0.03
C ASN A 173 -12.53 6.67 0.16
N HIS A 174 -13.53 6.92 1.02
CA HIS A 174 -14.00 8.28 1.28
C HIS A 174 -12.97 9.13 2.03
N MET A 175 -12.29 8.56 3.03
CA MET A 175 -11.21 9.23 3.76
C MET A 175 -10.09 9.66 2.81
N MET A 176 -9.69 8.81 1.87
CA MET A 176 -8.62 9.13 0.91
C MET A 176 -9.03 10.23 -0.09
N LEU A 177 -10.31 10.36 -0.44
CA LEU A 177 -10.80 11.53 -1.19
C LEU A 177 -10.62 12.83 -0.40
N GLY A 178 -10.94 12.84 0.88
CA GLY A 178 -10.69 13.99 1.76
C GLY A 178 -9.21 14.34 1.86
N LEU A 179 -8.34 13.34 2.00
CA LEU A 179 -6.89 13.55 2.03
C LEU A 179 -6.35 14.01 0.67
N ALA A 180 -6.89 13.54 -0.45
CA ALA A 180 -6.51 14.02 -1.78
C ALA A 180 -6.81 15.52 -1.94
N HIS A 181 -7.94 15.98 -1.39
CA HIS A 181 -8.27 17.40 -1.36
C HIS A 181 -7.32 18.20 -0.43
N TYR A 182 -7.02 17.66 0.76
CA TYR A 182 -6.11 18.30 1.72
C TYR A 182 -4.68 18.45 1.15
N PHE A 183 -4.17 17.44 0.44
CA PHE A 183 -2.84 17.44 -0.15
C PHE A 183 -2.79 18.04 -1.57
N ALA A 184 -3.87 18.61 -2.07
CA ALA A 184 -3.99 19.11 -3.45
C ALA A 184 -2.75 19.91 -3.88
N LYS A 185 -2.24 19.62 -5.09
CA LYS A 185 -1.03 20.17 -5.71
C LYS A 185 0.31 19.74 -5.11
N GLN A 186 0.33 19.05 -3.97
CA GLN A 186 1.58 18.60 -3.32
C GLN A 186 1.80 17.10 -3.46
N VAL A 187 0.77 16.30 -3.15
CA VAL A 187 0.82 14.83 -3.23
C VAL A 187 -0.43 14.33 -3.93
N ARG A 188 -0.26 13.54 -4.97
CA ARG A 188 -1.39 12.88 -5.65
C ARG A 188 -1.84 11.68 -4.84
N ILE A 189 -3.13 11.57 -4.57
CA ILE A 189 -3.70 10.42 -3.84
C ILE A 189 -4.77 9.78 -4.71
N ASN A 190 -4.62 8.47 -4.94
CA ASN A 190 -5.58 7.67 -5.70
C ASN A 190 -5.93 6.38 -4.96
N THR A 191 -7.11 5.87 -5.23
CA THR A 191 -7.53 4.56 -4.75
C THR A 191 -7.94 3.71 -5.94
N ILE A 192 -7.36 2.52 -6.04
CA ILE A 192 -7.69 1.53 -7.08
C ILE A 192 -8.70 0.56 -6.48
N LEU A 193 -9.90 0.52 -7.05
CA LEU A 193 -10.95 -0.38 -6.62
C LEU A 193 -10.81 -1.71 -7.37
N SER A 194 -10.08 -2.65 -6.80
CA SER A 194 -9.91 -3.97 -7.40
C SER A 194 -11.16 -4.85 -7.18
N GLY A 195 -11.50 -5.62 -8.20
CA GLY A 195 -12.38 -6.78 -8.05
C GLY A 195 -11.64 -7.98 -7.47
N THR A 196 -12.16 -9.17 -7.72
CA THR A 196 -11.50 -10.42 -7.30
C THR A 196 -10.20 -10.61 -8.08
N VAL A 197 -9.10 -10.76 -7.35
CA VAL A 197 -7.78 -11.10 -7.90
C VAL A 197 -7.45 -12.51 -7.45
N LEU A 198 -7.24 -13.42 -8.40
CA LEU A 198 -6.83 -14.79 -8.09
C LEU A 198 -5.41 -14.78 -7.55
N THR A 199 -5.25 -15.17 -6.31
CA THR A 199 -3.97 -15.31 -5.63
C THR A 199 -3.85 -16.71 -5.05
N PRO A 200 -2.63 -17.23 -4.76
CA PRO A 200 -2.46 -18.56 -4.19
C PRO A 200 -3.23 -18.86 -2.90
N GLY A 201 -3.68 -17.84 -2.19
CA GLY A 201 -4.52 -17.98 -0.99
C GLY A 201 -6.03 -17.96 -1.27
N TYR A 202 -6.43 -17.92 -2.53
CA TYR A 202 -7.85 -17.86 -2.97
C TYR A 202 -8.32 -19.19 -3.59
N ALA A 203 -7.42 -20.19 -3.67
CA ALA A 203 -7.72 -21.52 -4.22
C ALA A 203 -8.12 -22.49 -3.12
#